data_b70994e3296abdb23542a8d4e4127704
#
_entry.id   b70994e3296abdb23542a8d4e4127704
#
_cell.length_a   1.000
_cell.length_b   1.000
_cell.length_c   1.000
_cell.angle_alpha   90.00
_cell.angle_beta   90.00
_cell.angle_gamma   90.00
#
_symmetry.space_group_name_H-M   'P 1'
#
loop_
_entity.id
_entity.type
_entity.pdbx_description
1 polymer ?
#
loop_
_entity_poly.entity_id
_entity_poly.type
_entity_poly.pdbx_seq_one_letter_code
_entity_poly.pdbx_strand_id
1 'polypeptide(L)'
;IEKGDFYCYEVKSSVEDFRSKNGHNFLGDYNYYVMPEEVYEQIKKEIPYQVGVYVPDGMNYRGEWYNLKAIKKAKRKDRSRPVSEMLLMMFRSAARDRKKV
;
A
#
# COMPACT_ATOMS: atom_id res chain seq x y z
N ILE A 1 16.19 0.82 -13.57
CA ILE A 1 15.75 1.04 -12.18
C ILE A 1 16.03 2.45 -11.71
N GLU A 2 17.18 3.01 -12.07
CA GLU A 2 17.55 4.35 -11.64
C GLU A 2 16.59 5.44 -12.11
N LYS A 3 15.97 5.23 -13.25
CA LYS A 3 15.05 6.19 -13.84
C LYS A 3 13.60 5.88 -13.61
N GLY A 4 13.30 4.75 -12.98
CA GLY A 4 11.92 4.33 -12.71
C GLY A 4 11.42 4.84 -11.38
N ASP A 5 10.10 4.90 -11.25
CA ASP A 5 9.46 5.15 -9.97
C ASP A 5 9.09 3.83 -9.31
N PHE A 6 9.20 3.79 -7.98
CA PHE A 6 8.77 2.64 -7.21
C PHE A 6 7.34 2.87 -6.72
N TYR A 7 6.50 1.86 -6.92
CA TYR A 7 5.13 1.85 -6.45
C TYR A 7 4.99 0.79 -5.38
N CYS A 8 4.51 1.19 -4.22
CA CYS A 8 4.25 0.26 -3.11
C CYS A 8 2.76 0.12 -2.88
N TYR A 9 2.32 -1.11 -2.67
CA TYR A 9 0.90 -1.41 -2.42
C TYR A 9 0.79 -2.25 -1.15
N GLU A 10 -0.09 -1.83 -0.26
CA GLU A 10 -0.39 -2.55 0.98
C GLU A 10 -1.87 -2.92 0.99
N VAL A 11 -2.17 -4.21 1.06
CA VAL A 11 -3.55 -4.69 1.09
C VAL A 11 -4.06 -4.68 2.52
N LYS A 12 -5.21 -4.02 2.74
CA LYS A 12 -5.87 -3.96 4.03
C LYS A 12 -7.32 -4.39 3.85
N SER A 13 -7.68 -5.55 4.35
CA SER A 13 -8.98 -6.15 4.10
C SER A 13 -10.07 -5.72 5.08
N SER A 14 -9.70 -5.09 6.19
CA SER A 14 -10.65 -4.65 7.21
C SER A 14 -10.15 -3.41 7.92
N VAL A 15 -11.03 -2.75 8.67
CA VAL A 15 -10.65 -1.61 9.51
C VAL A 15 -9.63 -2.04 10.56
N GLU A 16 -9.82 -3.21 11.15
CA GLU A 16 -8.89 -3.73 12.15
C GLU A 16 -7.52 -3.99 11.56
N ASP A 17 -7.47 -4.57 10.36
CA ASP A 17 -6.23 -4.81 9.64
C ASP A 17 -5.53 -3.49 9.33
N PHE A 18 -6.27 -2.49 8.88
CA PHE A 18 -5.70 -1.17 8.61
C PHE A 18 -5.11 -0.54 9.87
N ARG A 19 -5.77 -0.65 11.00
CA ARG A 19 -5.34 -0.04 12.26
C ARG A 19 -4.26 -0.85 12.99
N SER A 20 -3.93 -2.04 12.49
CA SER A 20 -2.83 -2.82 13.04
C SER A 20 -1.51 -2.09 12.79
N LYS A 21 -0.47 -2.44 13.55
CA LYS A 21 0.84 -1.83 13.40
C LYS A 21 1.66 -2.45 12.26
N ASN A 22 1.10 -3.43 11.57
CA ASN A 22 1.80 -4.13 10.51
C ASN A 22 1.42 -3.58 9.13
N GLY A 23 2.35 -3.65 8.18
CA GLY A 23 2.05 -3.36 6.80
C GLY A 23 1.83 -1.89 6.48
N HIS A 24 2.56 -1.00 7.13
CA HIS A 24 2.52 0.44 6.83
C HIS A 24 3.88 0.98 6.37
N ASN A 25 4.70 0.11 5.79
CA ASN A 25 6.06 0.47 5.38
C ASN A 25 6.07 0.94 3.94
N PHE A 26 5.75 2.20 3.73
CA PHE A 26 5.74 2.78 2.40
C PHE A 26 7.11 3.33 2.04
N LEU A 27 7.83 2.58 1.23
CA LEU A 27 9.18 2.94 0.79
C LEU A 27 9.23 3.34 -0.68
N GLY A 28 8.10 3.42 -1.35
CA GLY A 28 8.03 3.78 -2.74
C GLY A 28 7.94 5.27 -2.99
N ASP A 29 8.04 5.65 -4.26
CA ASP A 29 7.76 7.01 -4.69
C ASP A 29 6.27 7.30 -4.66
N TYR A 30 5.47 6.30 -5.02
CA TYR A 30 4.01 6.33 -4.94
C TYR A 30 3.56 5.17 -4.09
N ASN A 31 2.75 5.46 -3.10
CA ASN A 31 2.35 4.46 -2.11
C ASN A 31 0.83 4.39 -2.05
N TYR A 32 0.30 3.18 -2.07
CA TYR A 32 -1.14 2.95 -2.11
C TYR A 32 -1.57 1.90 -1.10
N TYR A 33 -2.71 2.13 -0.47
CA TYR A 33 -3.46 1.05 0.15
C TYR A 33 -4.41 0.44 -0.88
N VAL A 34 -4.64 -0.85 -0.77
CA VAL A 34 -5.68 -1.55 -1.52
C VAL A 34 -6.66 -2.08 -0.50
N MET A 35 -7.90 -1.63 -0.55
CA MET A 35 -8.90 -1.98 0.47
C MET A 35 -10.31 -1.92 -0.10
N PRO A 36 -11.26 -2.65 0.51
CA PRO A 36 -12.66 -2.50 0.13
C PRO A 36 -13.15 -1.07 0.34
N GLU A 37 -14.07 -0.62 -0.48
CA GLU A 37 -14.57 0.75 -0.40
C GLU A 37 -15.22 1.06 0.95
N GLU A 38 -15.93 0.09 1.53
CA GLU A 38 -16.54 0.28 2.84
C GLU A 38 -15.50 0.46 3.96
N VAL A 39 -14.33 -0.14 3.82
CA VAL A 39 -13.22 0.09 4.75
C VAL A 39 -12.70 1.51 4.58
N TYR A 40 -12.47 1.91 3.32
CA TYR A 40 -12.00 3.25 3.03
C TYR A 40 -12.92 4.32 3.62
N GLU A 41 -14.24 4.18 3.47
CA GLU A 41 -15.18 5.16 3.98
C GLU A 41 -15.06 5.36 5.49
N GLN A 42 -14.68 4.32 6.21
CA GLN A 42 -14.53 4.40 7.66
C GLN A 42 -13.20 4.99 8.11
N ILE A 43 -12.15 4.83 7.32
CA ILE A 43 -10.79 5.21 7.74
C ILE A 43 -10.17 6.31 6.88
N LYS A 44 -10.89 6.88 5.94
CA LYS A 44 -10.32 7.81 4.96
C LYS A 44 -9.61 9.01 5.59
N LYS A 45 -10.05 9.44 6.76
CA LYS A 45 -9.40 10.55 7.46
C LYS A 45 -8.10 10.16 8.14
N GLU A 46 -7.83 8.86 8.26
CA GLU A 46 -6.62 8.33 8.87
C GLU A 46 -5.52 8.08 7.86
N ILE A 47 -5.81 8.20 6.56
CA ILE A 47 -4.83 7.94 5.51
C ILE A 47 -3.94 9.16 5.34
N PRO A 48 -2.60 8.97 5.33
CA PRO A 48 -1.70 10.08 5.09
C PRO A 48 -1.97 10.76 3.76
N TYR A 49 -1.76 12.06 3.72
CA TYR A 49 -2.04 12.91 2.57
C TYR A 49 -1.42 12.39 1.26
N GLN A 50 -0.21 11.85 1.34
CA GLN A 50 0.54 11.43 0.14
C GLN A 50 0.17 10.03 -0.33
N VAL A 51 -0.54 9.26 0.48
CA VAL A 51 -0.86 7.87 0.16
C VAL A 51 -2.19 7.80 -0.58
N GLY A 52 -2.19 7.06 -1.68
CA GLY A 52 -3.40 6.84 -2.46
C GLY A 52 -4.14 5.59 -2.02
N VAL A 53 -5.29 5.36 -2.63
CA VAL A 53 -6.12 4.19 -2.34
C VAL A 53 -6.71 3.64 -3.62
N TYR A 54 -6.54 2.33 -3.80
CA TYR A 54 -7.25 1.54 -4.80
C TYR A 54 -8.33 0.72 -4.11
N VAL A 55 -9.48 0.65 -4.73
CA VAL A 55 -10.57 -0.21 -4.26
C VAL A 55 -10.93 -1.21 -5.35
N PRO A 56 -11.39 -2.42 -4.99
CA PRO A 56 -11.88 -3.36 -5.98
C PRO A 56 -13.08 -2.81 -6.71
N ASP A 57 -13.10 -2.95 -8.02
CA ASP A 57 -14.23 -2.56 -8.86
C ASP A 57 -15.15 -3.75 -9.15
N GLY A 58 -14.85 -4.91 -8.61
CA GLY A 58 -15.67 -6.10 -8.76
C GLY A 58 -15.17 -7.21 -7.85
N MET A 59 -16.06 -8.14 -7.62
CA MET A 59 -15.77 -9.32 -6.84
C MET A 59 -16.46 -10.50 -7.53
N ASN A 60 -15.72 -11.59 -7.74
CA ASN A 60 -16.32 -12.78 -8.35
C ASN A 60 -17.11 -13.57 -7.30
N TYR A 61 -17.77 -14.64 -7.76
CA TYR A 61 -18.59 -15.46 -6.86
C TYR A 61 -17.78 -16.19 -5.77
N ARG A 62 -16.45 -16.24 -5.93
CA ARG A 62 -15.54 -16.80 -4.92
C ARG A 62 -15.09 -15.78 -3.88
N GLY A 63 -15.50 -14.53 -4.02
CA GLY A 63 -15.07 -13.47 -3.13
C GLY A 63 -13.71 -12.88 -3.48
N GLU A 64 -13.17 -13.22 -4.64
CA GLU A 64 -11.88 -12.69 -5.09
C GLU A 64 -12.07 -11.33 -5.77
N TRP A 65 -11.22 -10.40 -5.42
CA TRP A 65 -11.25 -9.06 -6.01
C TRP A 65 -10.69 -9.09 -7.43
N TYR A 66 -11.31 -8.32 -8.30
CA TYR A 66 -10.76 -8.07 -9.62
C TYR A 66 -11.05 -6.62 -10.02
N ASN A 67 -10.27 -6.11 -10.97
CA ASN A 67 -10.40 -4.74 -11.46
C ASN A 67 -10.34 -3.71 -10.34
N LEU A 68 -9.15 -3.19 -10.09
CA LEU A 68 -8.94 -2.15 -9.09
C LEU A 68 -9.11 -0.79 -9.73
N LYS A 69 -9.69 0.15 -9.00
CA LYS A 69 -9.78 1.55 -9.42
C LYS A 69 -9.22 2.45 -8.33
N ALA A 70 -8.54 3.52 -8.72
CA ALA A 70 -8.02 4.49 -7.78
C ALA A 70 -9.13 5.46 -7.38
N ILE A 71 -9.44 5.52 -6.08
CA ILE A 71 -10.39 6.50 -5.56
C ILE A 71 -9.68 7.66 -4.87
N LYS A 72 -8.41 7.49 -4.58
CA LYS A 72 -7.54 8.55 -4.09
C LYS A 72 -6.18 8.36 -4.75
N LYS A 73 -5.72 9.35 -5.47
CA LYS A 73 -4.45 9.26 -6.18
C LYS A 73 -3.29 9.56 -5.23
N ALA A 74 -2.26 8.72 -5.26
CA ALA A 74 -1.06 8.97 -4.48
C ALA A 74 -0.30 10.17 -5.02
N LYS A 75 0.39 10.87 -4.12
CA LYS A 75 1.33 11.92 -4.48
C LYS A 75 2.73 11.37 -4.39
N ARG A 76 3.60 11.86 -5.24
CA ARG A 76 4.99 11.42 -5.23
C ARG A 76 5.65 11.82 -3.91
N LYS A 77 6.28 10.83 -3.28
CA LYS A 77 7.03 11.06 -2.05
C LYS A 77 8.46 11.48 -2.41
N ASP A 78 8.96 12.50 -1.74
CA ASP A 78 10.34 12.91 -1.95
C ASP A 78 11.29 11.85 -1.43
N ARG A 79 12.28 11.50 -2.24
CA ARG A 79 13.31 10.55 -1.83
C ARG A 79 14.35 11.28 -1.00
N SER A 80 14.53 10.81 0.22
CA SER A 80 15.61 11.28 1.08
C SER A 80 16.83 10.37 1.02
N ARG A 81 16.74 9.25 0.28
CA ARG A 81 17.78 8.22 0.22
C ARG A 81 18.00 7.73 -1.21
N PRO A 82 19.21 7.23 -1.53
CA PRO A 82 19.47 6.62 -2.83
C PRO A 82 18.57 5.41 -3.07
N VAL A 83 18.29 5.15 -4.35
CA VAL A 83 17.44 4.02 -4.76
C VAL A 83 17.99 2.69 -4.24
N SER A 84 19.30 2.49 -4.30
CA SER A 84 19.91 1.25 -3.81
C SER A 84 19.65 1.01 -2.33
N GLU A 85 19.68 2.07 -1.54
CA GLU A 85 19.40 1.98 -0.10
C GLU A 85 17.94 1.65 0.15
N MET A 86 17.03 2.25 -0.62
CA MET A 86 15.61 1.95 -0.51
C MET A 86 15.32 0.49 -0.85
N LEU A 87 15.93 -0.05 -1.90
CA LEU A 87 15.78 -1.45 -2.28
C LEU A 87 16.23 -2.38 -1.17
N LEU A 88 17.35 -2.06 -0.51
CA LEU A 88 17.85 -2.86 0.59
C LEU A 88 16.88 -2.85 1.77
N MET A 89 16.29 -1.71 2.10
CA MET A 89 15.31 -1.61 3.17
C MET A 89 14.06 -2.44 2.88
N MET A 90 13.58 -2.39 1.66
CA MET A 90 12.42 -3.20 1.24
C MET A 90 12.71 -4.68 1.36
N PHE A 91 13.88 -5.11 0.95
CA PHE A 91 14.30 -6.49 1.05
C PHE A 91 14.38 -6.97 2.51
N ARG A 92 14.93 -6.15 3.39
CA ARG A 92 14.99 -6.47 4.82
C ARG A 92 13.62 -6.60 5.44
N SER A 93 12.68 -5.75 5.06
CA SER A 93 11.32 -5.83 5.55
C SER A 93 10.66 -7.15 5.15
N ALA A 94 10.79 -7.55 3.89
CA ALA A 94 10.28 -8.81 3.40
C ALA A 94 10.88 -10.01 4.14
N ALA A 95 12.18 -9.97 4.41
CA ALA A 95 12.86 -11.05 5.15
C ALA A 95 12.35 -11.17 6.58
N ARG A 96 12.08 -10.04 7.25
CA ARG A 96 11.51 -10.05 8.59
C ARG A 96 10.12 -10.66 8.62
N ASP A 97 9.31 -10.34 7.64
CA ASP A 97 7.94 -10.86 7.54
C ASP A 97 7.96 -12.39 7.38
N ARG A 98 8.90 -12.92 6.61
CA ARG A 98 9.06 -14.37 6.46
C ARG A 98 9.38 -15.06 7.78
N LYS A 99 10.12 -14.42 8.65
CA LYS A 99 10.49 -15.00 9.93
C LYS A 99 9.33 -15.10 10.92
N LYS A 100 8.27 -14.37 10.68
CA LYS A 100 7.10 -14.34 11.55
C LYS A 100 6.06 -15.41 11.20
N VAL A 101 6.24 -16.08 10.10
CA VAL A 101 5.28 -17.08 9.62
C VAL A 101 5.48 -18.43 10.29
#